data_0a23d83ec86ec7b4efc6d89b909afe76
#
_entry.id   0a23d83ec86ec7b4efc6d89b909afe76
#
_cell.length_a   1.000
_cell.length_b   1.000
_cell.length_c   1.000
_cell.angle_alpha   90.00
_cell.angle_beta   90.00
_cell.angle_gamma   90.00
#
_symmetry.space_group_name_H-M   'P 1'
#
loop_
_entity.id
_entity.type
_entity.pdbx_description
1 polymer ?
#
loop_
_entity_poly.entity_id
_entity_poly.type
_entity_poly.pdbx_seq_one_letter_code
_entity_poly.pdbx_strand_id
1 'polypeptide(L)'
;MIRLLLVCCALLLSACASQPPLPERNPTLALPLQLHVERQRVDQRQDWLLVIQREGAGIRWSLMDPLGIPVARQRLVDNQWQADGLLPPNPEARQLFAALLFALTPEAQLLDNYPAAQRHAALRSLAPHWQVLYRTPSDFVLTLPEQLNYHVTPLTAEAAP
;
A
#
# COMPACT_ATOMS: atom_id res chain seq x y z
N MET A 1 -22.26 25.58 29.96
CA MET A 1 -20.93 24.95 29.97
C MET A 1 -20.99 23.47 29.62
N ILE A 2 -21.79 22.62 30.26
CA ILE A 2 -21.91 21.17 29.96
C ILE A 2 -22.28 20.87 28.51
N ARG A 3 -23.17 21.65 27.88
CA ARG A 3 -23.57 21.46 26.47
C ARG A 3 -22.43 21.74 25.49
N LEU A 4 -21.58 22.71 25.80
CA LEU A 4 -20.39 23.03 24.99
C LEU A 4 -19.34 21.93 25.08
N LEU A 5 -19.17 21.36 26.29
CA LEU A 5 -18.25 20.25 26.55
C LEU A 5 -18.67 18.97 25.81
N LEU A 6 -19.97 18.66 25.78
CA LEU A 6 -20.52 17.53 25.05
C LEU A 6 -20.35 17.67 23.53
N VAL A 7 -20.51 18.87 22.98
CA VAL A 7 -20.27 19.15 21.56
C VAL A 7 -18.77 19.00 21.21
N CYS A 8 -17.87 19.51 22.06
CA CYS A 8 -16.42 19.30 21.87
C CYS A 8 -16.04 17.81 21.95
N CYS A 9 -16.57 17.04 22.91
CA CYS A 9 -16.31 15.59 22.97
C CYS A 9 -16.85 14.84 21.75
N ALA A 10 -18.02 15.21 21.23
CA ALA A 10 -18.60 14.60 20.03
C ALA A 10 -17.76 14.90 18.78
N LEU A 11 -17.17 16.10 18.67
CA LEU A 11 -16.27 16.46 17.57
C LEU A 11 -14.91 15.75 17.64
N LEU A 12 -14.44 15.41 18.82
CA LEU A 12 -13.18 14.66 19.00
C LEU A 12 -13.33 13.18 18.67
N LEU A 13 -14.54 12.62 18.73
CA LEU A 13 -14.81 11.22 18.38
C LEU A 13 -14.93 10.97 16.87
N SER A 14 -15.07 12.00 16.05
CA SER A 14 -15.14 11.87 14.58
C SER A 14 -13.77 11.80 13.87
N ALA A 15 -12.66 11.90 14.59
CA ALA A 15 -11.30 11.78 14.06
C ALA A 15 -10.84 10.30 13.93
N CYS A 16 -11.74 9.35 13.63
CA CYS A 16 -11.35 8.03 13.19
C CYS A 16 -10.77 8.15 11.78
N ALA A 17 -9.45 8.30 11.66
CA ALA A 17 -8.78 8.07 10.40
C ALA A 17 -9.16 6.65 9.94
N SER A 18 -9.93 6.55 8.85
CA SER A 18 -10.34 5.26 8.29
C SER A 18 -9.07 4.48 7.93
N GLN A 19 -8.89 3.34 8.59
CA GLN A 19 -7.78 2.47 8.25
C GLN A 19 -7.98 1.94 6.82
N PRO A 20 -6.90 1.83 6.03
CA PRO A 20 -7.02 1.25 4.70
C PRO A 20 -7.51 -0.19 4.81
N PRO A 21 -8.30 -0.68 3.83
CA PRO A 21 -8.76 -2.05 3.81
C PRO A 21 -7.61 -3.04 3.90
N LEU A 22 -7.81 -4.11 4.65
CA LEU A 22 -6.90 -5.24 4.74
C LEU A 22 -7.55 -6.49 4.13
N PRO A 23 -6.77 -7.44 3.62
CA PRO A 23 -7.32 -8.69 3.14
C PRO A 23 -7.87 -9.52 4.32
N GLU A 24 -8.81 -10.43 4.06
CA GLU A 24 -9.33 -11.38 5.07
C GLU A 24 -8.23 -12.31 5.60
N ARG A 25 -7.25 -12.64 4.75
CA ARG A 25 -6.08 -13.45 5.07
C ARG A 25 -4.85 -12.90 4.36
N ASN A 26 -3.65 -13.23 4.83
CA ASN A 26 -2.43 -12.87 4.12
C ASN A 26 -2.39 -13.55 2.74
N PRO A 27 -2.38 -12.81 1.64
CA PRO A 27 -2.27 -13.38 0.30
C PRO A 27 -0.88 -14.02 0.10
N THR A 28 -0.82 -15.02 -0.77
CA THR A 28 0.44 -15.68 -1.12
C THR A 28 1.19 -14.85 -2.16
N LEU A 29 2.14 -14.06 -1.71
CA LEU A 29 2.99 -13.26 -2.59
C LEU A 29 4.22 -14.07 -3.02
N ALA A 30 4.63 -13.92 -4.28
CA ALA A 30 5.89 -14.45 -4.81
C ALA A 30 7.06 -13.57 -4.33
N LEU A 31 7.58 -13.86 -3.15
CA LEU A 31 8.64 -13.07 -2.51
C LEU A 31 10.04 -13.68 -2.73
N PRO A 32 11.11 -12.87 -2.75
CA PRO A 32 11.13 -11.42 -2.56
C PRO A 32 10.69 -10.64 -3.80
N LEU A 33 10.13 -9.45 -3.59
CA LEU A 33 9.82 -8.49 -4.65
C LEU A 33 10.68 -7.23 -4.47
N GLN A 34 11.21 -6.74 -5.57
CA GLN A 34 11.92 -5.46 -5.66
C GLN A 34 11.22 -4.62 -6.73
N LEU A 35 10.68 -3.49 -6.34
CA LEU A 35 9.84 -2.66 -7.18
C LEU A 35 10.35 -1.22 -7.20
N HIS A 36 10.32 -0.62 -8.37
CA HIS A 36 10.37 0.83 -8.52
C HIS A 36 8.95 1.38 -8.39
N VAL A 37 8.79 2.40 -7.59
CA VAL A 37 7.51 3.06 -7.33
C VAL A 37 7.67 4.54 -7.66
N GLU A 38 7.09 4.96 -8.77
CA GLU A 38 7.01 6.36 -9.14
C GLU A 38 5.72 6.96 -8.57
N ARG A 39 5.85 7.85 -7.61
CA ARG A 39 4.75 8.61 -7.02
C ARG A 39 4.47 9.85 -7.85
N GLN A 40 3.22 10.06 -8.21
CA GLN A 40 2.77 11.26 -8.92
C GLN A 40 1.56 11.87 -8.22
N ARG A 41 1.67 13.14 -7.85
CA ARG A 41 0.58 13.94 -7.28
C ARG A 41 0.65 15.35 -7.84
N VAL A 42 -0.34 15.75 -8.65
CA VAL A 42 -0.38 17.04 -9.37
C VAL A 42 0.96 17.25 -10.10
N ASP A 43 1.76 18.26 -9.73
CA ASP A 43 3.04 18.61 -10.34
C ASP A 43 4.26 18.02 -9.62
N GLN A 44 4.04 17.11 -8.68
CA GLN A 44 5.12 16.48 -7.91
C GLN A 44 5.32 15.04 -8.35
N ARG A 45 6.57 14.71 -8.65
CA ARG A 45 7.02 13.34 -8.95
C ARG A 45 8.12 12.97 -7.99
N GLN A 46 8.06 11.76 -7.45
CA GLN A 46 9.07 11.17 -6.58
C GLN A 46 9.27 9.72 -6.96
N ASP A 47 10.52 9.28 -6.96
CA ASP A 47 10.91 7.91 -7.22
C ASP A 47 11.30 7.23 -5.92
N TRP A 48 10.81 6.01 -5.71
CA TRP A 48 11.10 5.19 -4.54
C TRP A 48 11.46 3.77 -4.94
N LEU A 49 12.25 3.14 -4.09
CA LEU A 49 12.56 1.72 -4.16
C LEU A 49 11.79 0.99 -3.07
N LEU A 50 11.06 -0.04 -3.42
CA LEU A 50 10.32 -0.87 -2.48
C LEU A 50 10.85 -2.29 -2.50
N VAL A 51 11.23 -2.79 -1.33
CA VAL A 51 11.59 -4.19 -1.11
C VAL A 51 10.53 -4.84 -0.22
N ILE A 52 9.97 -5.94 -0.71
CA ILE A 52 9.01 -6.77 0.03
C ILE A 52 9.63 -8.15 0.19
N GLN A 53 9.82 -8.58 1.42
CA GLN A 53 10.48 -9.86 1.70
C GLN A 53 9.90 -10.56 2.93
N ARG A 54 10.03 -11.88 2.96
CA ARG A 54 9.64 -12.67 4.14
C ARG A 54 10.66 -12.47 5.26
N GLU A 55 10.15 -12.27 6.46
CA GLU A 55 10.98 -12.16 7.65
C GLU A 55 10.28 -12.78 8.86
N GLY A 56 10.82 -13.91 9.30
CA GLY A 56 10.17 -14.72 10.34
C GLY A 56 8.74 -15.11 9.94
N ALA A 57 7.79 -14.87 10.83
CA ALA A 57 6.37 -15.13 10.58
C ALA A 57 5.67 -14.06 9.73
N GLY A 58 6.35 -12.93 9.41
CA GLY A 58 5.75 -11.80 8.74
C GLY A 58 6.35 -11.50 7.37
N ILE A 59 5.84 -10.43 6.77
CA ILE A 59 6.34 -9.87 5.52
C ILE A 59 6.79 -8.45 5.81
N ARG A 60 8.07 -8.16 5.57
CA ARG A 60 8.65 -6.82 5.71
C ARG A 60 8.49 -6.04 4.41
N TRP A 61 8.07 -4.79 4.55
CA TRP A 61 7.93 -3.80 3.49
C TRP A 61 8.86 -2.63 3.80
N SER A 62 9.84 -2.38 2.95
CA SER A 62 10.85 -1.33 3.12
C SER A 62 10.82 -0.40 1.92
N LEU A 63 10.37 0.84 2.13
CA LEU A 63 10.34 1.91 1.15
C LEU A 63 11.54 2.82 1.37
N MET A 64 12.29 3.09 0.32
CA MET A 64 13.51 3.89 0.35
C MET A 64 13.48 4.92 -0.78
N ASP A 65 14.17 6.03 -0.59
CA ASP A 65 14.47 6.93 -1.70
C ASP A 65 15.57 6.35 -2.61
N PRO A 66 15.87 6.99 -3.77
CA PRO A 66 16.92 6.51 -4.68
C PRO A 66 18.34 6.49 -4.09
N LEU A 67 18.56 7.19 -2.98
CA LEU A 67 19.84 7.18 -2.25
C LEU A 67 19.91 6.06 -1.20
N GLY A 68 18.85 5.26 -1.07
CA GLY A 68 18.75 4.19 -0.09
C GLY A 68 18.35 4.65 1.31
N ILE A 69 17.91 5.92 1.47
CA ILE A 69 17.44 6.44 2.75
C ILE A 69 16.03 5.90 3.01
N PRO A 70 15.77 5.28 4.18
CA PRO A 70 14.47 4.74 4.49
C PRO A 70 13.40 5.84 4.61
N VAL A 71 12.33 5.72 3.83
CA VAL A 71 11.13 6.57 3.87
C VAL A 71 10.09 5.97 4.81
N ALA A 72 9.91 4.65 4.75
CA ALA A 72 9.02 3.91 5.63
C ALA A 72 9.42 2.44 5.72
N ARG A 73 9.15 1.83 6.87
CA ARG A 73 9.32 0.40 7.08
C ARG A 73 8.21 -0.14 7.96
N GLN A 74 7.56 -1.21 7.51
CA GLN A 74 6.49 -1.89 8.25
C GLN A 74 6.57 -3.40 8.03
N ARG A 75 6.01 -4.16 8.96
CA ARG A 75 5.80 -5.60 8.83
C ARG A 75 4.31 -5.92 8.82
N LEU A 76 3.91 -6.81 7.95
CA LEU A 76 2.59 -7.42 7.97
C LEU A 76 2.71 -8.76 8.70
N VAL A 77 2.10 -8.84 9.89
CA VAL A 77 2.08 -10.04 10.75
C VAL A 77 0.64 -10.29 11.16
N ASP A 78 0.16 -11.52 10.99
CA ASP A 78 -1.22 -11.91 11.33
C ASP A 78 -2.26 -10.92 10.78
N ASN A 79 -2.09 -10.53 9.52
CA ASN A 79 -2.95 -9.58 8.81
C ASN A 79 -3.01 -8.17 9.43
N GLN A 80 -2.00 -7.78 10.19
CA GLN A 80 -1.91 -6.46 10.81
C GLN A 80 -0.58 -5.77 10.48
N TRP A 81 -0.65 -4.47 10.20
CA TRP A 81 0.53 -3.65 10.01
C TRP A 81 1.16 -3.28 11.34
N GLN A 82 2.42 -3.62 11.51
CA GLN A 82 3.24 -3.29 12.67
C GLN A 82 4.39 -2.37 12.25
N ALA A 83 4.74 -1.41 13.11
CA ALA A 83 5.95 -0.62 12.92
C ALA A 83 7.19 -1.53 12.95
N ASP A 84 8.16 -1.23 12.09
CA ASP A 84 9.42 -1.96 12.05
C ASP A 84 10.59 -0.97 12.18
N GLY A 85 11.21 -0.98 13.35
CA GLY A 85 12.29 -0.05 13.71
C GLY A 85 11.82 1.28 14.29
N LEU A 86 12.72 2.28 14.24
CA LEU A 86 12.53 3.58 14.88
C LEU A 86 12.03 4.68 13.93
N LEU A 87 11.64 4.33 12.71
CA LEU A 87 11.08 5.31 11.78
C LEU A 87 9.73 5.83 12.28
N PRO A 88 9.49 7.14 12.18
CA PRO A 88 8.20 7.69 12.55
C PRO A 88 7.08 7.12 11.68
N PRO A 89 5.83 7.06 12.19
CA PRO A 89 4.70 6.62 11.39
C PRO A 89 4.54 7.46 10.12
N ASN A 90 4.38 6.78 8.97
CA ASN A 90 4.13 7.40 7.68
C ASN A 90 2.75 6.93 7.17
N PRO A 91 1.68 7.75 7.32
CA PRO A 91 0.33 7.38 6.91
C PRO A 91 0.21 7.14 5.40
N GLU A 92 0.91 7.93 4.56
CA GLU A 92 0.90 7.76 3.11
C GLU A 92 1.52 6.42 2.71
N ALA A 93 2.67 6.07 3.30
CA ALA A 93 3.30 4.77 3.05
C ALA A 93 2.41 3.59 3.51
N ARG A 94 1.67 3.74 4.61
CA ARG A 94 0.71 2.72 5.06
C ARG A 94 -0.42 2.52 4.06
N GLN A 95 -0.97 3.59 3.52
CA GLN A 95 -1.98 3.50 2.45
C GLN A 95 -1.41 2.85 1.20
N LEU A 96 -0.20 3.25 0.79
CA LEU A 96 0.49 2.66 -0.36
C LEU A 96 0.71 1.15 -0.15
N PHE A 97 1.21 0.73 1.00
CA PHE A 97 1.47 -0.70 1.27
C PHE A 97 0.18 -1.52 1.26
N ALA A 98 -0.90 -1.02 1.85
CA ALA A 98 -2.19 -1.70 1.80
C ALA A 98 -2.75 -1.79 0.37
N ALA A 99 -2.64 -0.72 -0.41
CA ALA A 99 -3.08 -0.69 -1.80
C ALA A 99 -2.21 -1.61 -2.70
N LEU A 100 -0.90 -1.66 -2.45
CA LEU A 100 0.00 -2.60 -3.13
C LEU A 100 -0.29 -4.05 -2.75
N LEU A 101 -0.62 -4.32 -1.49
CA LEU A 101 -1.02 -5.66 -1.06
C LEU A 101 -2.27 -6.13 -1.83
N PHE A 102 -3.26 -5.23 -2.02
CA PHE A 102 -4.42 -5.47 -2.88
C PHE A 102 -4.02 -5.72 -4.34
N ALA A 103 -3.15 -4.85 -4.89
CA ALA A 103 -2.69 -4.96 -6.27
C ALA A 103 -1.93 -6.27 -6.54
N LEU A 104 -1.07 -6.68 -5.61
CA LEU A 104 -0.21 -7.87 -5.74
C LEU A 104 -0.91 -9.17 -5.32
N THR A 105 -2.13 -9.10 -4.76
CA THR A 105 -2.90 -10.29 -4.41
C THR A 105 -3.17 -11.13 -5.66
N PRO A 106 -2.82 -12.43 -5.68
CA PRO A 106 -3.09 -13.31 -6.81
C PRO A 106 -4.58 -13.35 -7.15
N GLU A 107 -4.89 -13.43 -8.45
CA GLU A 107 -6.28 -13.42 -8.94
C GLU A 107 -7.14 -14.50 -8.29
N ALA A 108 -6.60 -15.70 -8.14
CA ALA A 108 -7.30 -16.83 -7.52
C ALA A 108 -7.65 -16.59 -6.04
N GLN A 109 -7.01 -15.61 -5.38
CA GLN A 109 -7.24 -15.27 -3.99
C GLN A 109 -7.94 -13.92 -3.81
N LEU A 110 -8.27 -13.23 -4.91
CA LEU A 110 -8.76 -11.86 -4.85
C LEU A 110 -10.09 -11.75 -4.10
N LEU A 111 -11.10 -12.50 -4.50
CA LEU A 111 -12.44 -12.40 -3.91
C LEU A 111 -12.50 -12.99 -2.50
N ASP A 112 -11.65 -13.97 -2.18
CA ASP A 112 -11.54 -14.52 -0.83
C ASP A 112 -10.93 -13.51 0.15
N ASN A 113 -10.04 -12.63 -0.35
CA ASN A 113 -9.36 -11.63 0.48
C ASN A 113 -10.04 -10.26 0.45
N TYR A 114 -10.70 -9.93 -0.64
CA TYR A 114 -11.39 -8.66 -0.85
C TYR A 114 -12.75 -8.92 -1.54
N PRO A 115 -13.78 -9.31 -0.78
CA PRO A 115 -15.08 -9.70 -1.37
C PRO A 115 -15.76 -8.60 -2.20
N ALA A 116 -15.48 -7.32 -1.89
CA ALA A 116 -16.00 -6.17 -2.63
C ALA A 116 -15.14 -5.78 -3.85
N ALA A 117 -14.05 -6.50 -4.12
CA ALA A 117 -13.20 -6.23 -5.28
C ALA A 117 -13.95 -6.50 -6.59
N GLN A 118 -13.70 -5.66 -7.57
CA GLN A 118 -14.23 -5.81 -8.91
C GLN A 118 -13.08 -5.90 -9.91
N ARG A 119 -13.28 -6.69 -10.96
CA ARG A 119 -12.35 -6.79 -12.07
C ARG A 119 -13.07 -6.64 -13.40
N HIS A 120 -12.52 -5.79 -14.25
CA HIS A 120 -12.97 -5.63 -15.62
C HIS A 120 -11.75 -5.51 -16.54
N ALA A 121 -11.50 -6.54 -17.35
CA ALA A 121 -10.30 -6.64 -18.20
C ALA A 121 -9.00 -6.43 -17.41
N ALA A 122 -8.22 -5.40 -17.74
CA ALA A 122 -6.96 -5.04 -17.07
C ALA A 122 -7.16 -4.15 -15.82
N LEU A 123 -8.40 -3.77 -15.49
CA LEU A 123 -8.71 -2.92 -14.34
C LEU A 123 -9.19 -3.77 -13.17
N ARG A 124 -8.57 -3.57 -11.99
CA ARG A 124 -9.03 -4.08 -10.70
C ARG A 124 -9.39 -2.88 -9.82
N SER A 125 -10.50 -2.96 -9.09
CA SER A 125 -10.92 -1.85 -8.21
C SER A 125 -11.46 -2.35 -6.89
N LEU A 126 -11.31 -1.54 -5.86
CA LEU A 126 -11.93 -1.67 -4.54
C LEU A 126 -12.49 -0.30 -4.14
N ALA A 127 -13.72 -0.02 -4.56
CA ALA A 127 -14.35 1.26 -4.28
C ALA A 127 -14.65 1.46 -2.78
N PRO A 128 -14.51 2.68 -2.24
CA PRO A 128 -14.04 3.90 -2.89
C PRO A 128 -12.51 4.09 -2.83
N HIS A 129 -11.76 3.06 -2.49
CA HIS A 129 -10.37 3.17 -2.05
C HIS A 129 -9.37 3.20 -3.20
N TRP A 130 -9.35 2.18 -4.08
CA TRP A 130 -8.26 1.96 -5.03
C TRP A 130 -8.74 1.51 -6.40
N GLN A 131 -7.95 1.90 -7.41
CA GLN A 131 -8.03 1.37 -8.77
C GLN A 131 -6.62 0.97 -9.22
N VAL A 132 -6.50 -0.18 -9.87
CA VAL A 132 -5.24 -0.71 -10.38
C VAL A 132 -5.41 -1.05 -11.85
N LEU A 133 -4.69 -0.37 -12.72
CA LEU A 133 -4.66 -0.65 -14.15
C LEU A 133 -3.37 -1.38 -14.50
N TYR A 134 -3.49 -2.65 -14.87
CA TYR A 134 -2.36 -3.52 -15.18
C TYR A 134 -1.93 -3.45 -16.63
N ARG A 135 -0.62 -3.38 -16.86
CA ARG A 135 0.04 -3.73 -18.12
C ARG A 135 0.53 -5.18 -18.08
N THR A 136 1.15 -5.55 -16.95
CA THR A 136 1.53 -6.92 -16.59
C THR A 136 1.24 -7.13 -15.09
N PRO A 137 1.34 -8.34 -14.54
CA PRO A 137 1.12 -8.57 -13.10
C PRO A 137 2.03 -7.75 -12.18
N SER A 138 3.18 -7.29 -12.65
CA SER A 138 4.17 -6.49 -11.89
C SER A 138 4.41 -5.09 -12.47
N ASP A 139 3.74 -4.70 -13.57
CA ASP A 139 3.77 -3.36 -14.14
C ASP A 139 2.34 -2.82 -14.20
N PHE A 140 2.02 -1.85 -13.34
CA PHE A 140 0.68 -1.30 -13.20
C PHE A 140 0.68 0.11 -12.66
N VAL A 141 -0.41 0.81 -12.89
CA VAL A 141 -0.72 2.10 -12.28
C VAL A 141 -1.76 1.89 -11.20
N LEU A 142 -1.42 2.32 -9.99
CA LEU A 142 -2.29 2.31 -8.82
C LEU A 142 -2.79 3.74 -8.57
N THR A 143 -4.11 3.92 -8.55
CA THR A 143 -4.75 5.21 -8.26
C THR A 143 -5.43 5.16 -6.91
N LEU A 144 -5.08 6.12 -6.05
CA LEU A 144 -5.68 6.38 -4.75
C LEU A 144 -6.60 7.61 -4.84
N PRO A 145 -7.42 7.87 -3.81
CA PRO A 145 -8.15 9.14 -3.70
C PRO A 145 -7.24 10.36 -3.80
N GLU A 146 -7.83 11.54 -4.04
CA GLU A 146 -7.12 12.82 -4.17
C GLU A 146 -6.10 12.88 -5.32
N GLN A 147 -6.34 12.13 -6.40
CA GLN A 147 -5.48 12.10 -7.60
C GLN A 147 -4.02 11.69 -7.31
N LEU A 148 -3.83 10.87 -6.30
CA LEU A 148 -2.54 10.29 -5.99
C LEU A 148 -2.34 9.01 -6.80
N ASN A 149 -1.36 9.01 -7.68
CA ASN A 149 -1.04 7.89 -8.55
C ASN A 149 0.34 7.32 -8.23
N TYR A 150 0.47 6.02 -8.39
CA TYR A 150 1.75 5.31 -8.31
C TYR A 150 1.90 4.43 -9.54
N HIS A 151 2.97 4.65 -10.31
CA HIS A 151 3.38 3.71 -11.34
C HIS A 151 4.38 2.73 -10.72
N VAL A 152 4.07 1.46 -10.76
CA VAL A 152 4.84 0.40 -10.13
C VAL A 152 5.40 -0.51 -11.21
N THR A 153 6.72 -0.72 -11.19
CA THR A 153 7.42 -1.59 -12.12
C THR A 153 8.42 -2.47 -11.37
N PRO A 154 8.76 -3.67 -11.87
CA PRO A 154 9.81 -4.46 -11.27
C PRO A 154 11.16 -3.77 -11.43
N LEU A 155 11.98 -3.80 -10.37
CA LEU A 155 13.40 -3.53 -10.52
C LEU A 155 14.04 -4.72 -11.24
N THR A 156 14.25 -4.59 -12.53
CA THR A 156 15.14 -5.50 -13.25
C THR A 156 16.54 -5.24 -12.78
N ALA A 157 17.21 -6.25 -12.22
CA ALA A 157 18.66 -6.19 -12.10
C ALA A 157 19.20 -5.99 -13.52
N GLU A 158 19.72 -4.80 -13.82
CA GLU A 158 20.50 -4.58 -15.02
C GLU A 158 21.65 -5.57 -14.96
N ALA A 159 21.65 -6.54 -15.87
CA ALA A 159 22.76 -7.47 -15.98
C ALA A 159 23.99 -6.62 -16.22
N ALA A 160 24.90 -6.56 -15.23
CA ALA A 160 26.18 -5.90 -15.40
C ALA A 160 26.89 -6.52 -16.61
N PRO A 161 27.49 -5.70 -17.48
CA PRO A 161 28.19 -6.14 -18.67
C PRO A 161 29.40 -7.02 -18.36
#